data_0e3a9f57455f2f49900a5b3ef2c50c31
#
_entry.id   0e3a9f57455f2f49900a5b3ef2c50c31
#
_cell.length_a   1.000
_cell.length_b   1.000
_cell.length_c   1.000
_cell.angle_alpha   90.00
_cell.angle_beta   90.00
_cell.angle_gamma   90.00
#
_symmetry.space_group_name_H-M   'P 1'
#
loop_
_entity.id
_entity.type
_entity.pdbx_description
1 polymer ?
#
loop_
_entity_poly.entity_id
_entity_poly.type
_entity_poly.pdbx_seq_one_letter_code
_entity_poly.pdbx_strand_id
1 'polypeptide(L)'
;MAIASSRGFPEKARVRLLGFAAVVGDEHRHSFGLRLSGAAEGFDWDVEAVGQVGEVAQLDIRAWTVASDFGFVFEQVPLKPRLGFKADVASGDRHAGDGTLGTFNALYPRFPYFSEAILVVPANLIDLNLSLRVHPIASLTLELGWNPVWRYDTSDAVYAAPLDPIAGTAGEPGRFTAHQTIVGFTWVLNRSLNLTGQYVHAVPANALRDVGGDAVDFGTASLTFKY
;
A
#
# COMPACT_ATOMS: atom_id res chain seq x y z
N MET A 1 8.31 -19.19 7.97
CA MET A 1 8.55 -19.29 6.51
C MET A 1 7.27 -19.82 5.88
N ALA A 2 6.54 -18.98 5.20
CA ALA A 2 5.31 -19.36 4.50
C ALA A 2 5.63 -19.43 3.00
N ILE A 3 5.29 -20.54 2.36
CA ILE A 3 5.39 -20.72 0.91
C ILE A 3 3.97 -20.74 0.39
N ALA A 4 3.56 -19.70 -0.35
CA ALA A 4 2.30 -19.69 -1.07
C ALA A 4 2.57 -19.95 -2.56
N SER A 5 2.01 -21.03 -3.09
CA SER A 5 1.99 -21.31 -4.51
C SER A 5 0.58 -21.13 -5.02
N SER A 6 0.34 -20.14 -5.88
CA SER A 6 -0.94 -19.97 -6.56
C SER A 6 -0.90 -20.72 -7.89
N ARG A 7 -1.67 -21.80 -8.02
CA ARG A 7 -2.01 -22.33 -9.35
C ARG A 7 -3.18 -21.50 -9.87
N GLY A 8 -2.96 -20.83 -11.01
CA GLY A 8 -3.93 -19.94 -11.61
C GLY A 8 -5.29 -20.59 -11.85
N PHE A 9 -6.33 -19.85 -11.53
CA PHE A 9 -7.66 -20.12 -12.09
C PHE A 9 -7.61 -19.81 -13.59
N PRO A 10 -8.32 -20.55 -14.44
CA PRO A 10 -8.32 -20.32 -15.90
C PRO A 10 -9.23 -19.16 -16.24
N GLU A 11 -8.94 -17.98 -15.76
CA GLU A 11 -9.58 -16.74 -16.19
C GLU A 11 -8.52 -15.87 -16.83
N LYS A 12 -8.72 -15.56 -18.12
CA LYS A 12 -7.83 -14.72 -18.91
C LYS A 12 -7.78 -13.32 -18.28
N ALA A 13 -6.82 -13.09 -17.41
CA ALA A 13 -6.57 -11.78 -16.85
C ALA A 13 -6.15 -10.84 -17.99
N ARG A 14 -7.01 -9.89 -18.36
CA ARG A 14 -6.68 -8.82 -19.30
C ARG A 14 -6.06 -7.67 -18.52
N VAL A 15 -4.75 -7.60 -18.47
CA VAL A 15 -4.05 -6.40 -18.03
C VAL A 15 -4.02 -5.43 -19.21
N ARG A 16 -4.79 -4.34 -19.16
CA ARG A 16 -4.72 -3.25 -20.12
C ARG A 16 -3.65 -2.26 -19.66
N LEU A 17 -2.49 -2.35 -20.21
CA LEU A 17 -1.48 -1.28 -20.16
C LEU A 17 -1.78 -0.30 -21.32
N LEU A 18 -2.33 0.85 -21.01
CA LEU A 18 -2.53 1.93 -21.99
C LEU A 18 -1.16 2.58 -22.28
N GLY A 19 -0.65 2.34 -23.48
CA GLY A 19 0.69 2.77 -23.92
C GLY A 19 1.68 1.63 -24.14
N PHE A 20 1.42 0.45 -23.58
CA PHE A 20 2.14 -0.80 -23.83
C PHE A 20 1.14 -1.86 -24.33
N ALA A 21 1.59 -2.79 -25.15
CA ALA A 21 0.76 -3.91 -25.57
C ALA A 21 0.23 -4.65 -24.34
N ALA A 22 -1.08 -4.89 -24.28
CA ALA A 22 -1.66 -5.67 -23.19
C ALA A 22 -0.99 -7.05 -23.16
N VAL A 23 -0.34 -7.39 -22.04
CA VAL A 23 0.18 -8.72 -21.82
C VAL A 23 -1.02 -9.62 -21.56
N VAL A 24 -1.40 -10.45 -22.52
CA VAL A 24 -2.50 -11.41 -22.42
C VAL A 24 -1.87 -12.79 -22.44
N GLY A 25 -1.99 -13.54 -21.35
CA GLY A 25 -1.45 -14.89 -21.25
C GLY A 25 -1.69 -15.49 -19.87
N ASP A 26 -1.34 -16.75 -19.75
CA ASP A 26 -1.34 -17.43 -18.45
C ASP A 26 -0.22 -16.86 -17.57
N GLU A 27 -0.52 -16.64 -16.30
CA GLU A 27 0.45 -16.18 -15.31
C GLU A 27 0.74 -17.30 -14.31
N HIS A 28 2.02 -17.62 -14.15
CA HIS A 28 2.55 -18.49 -13.11
C HIS A 28 3.51 -17.71 -12.23
N ARG A 29 3.08 -17.31 -11.04
CA ARG A 29 3.86 -16.51 -10.10
C ARG A 29 4.09 -17.28 -8.80
N HIS A 30 5.33 -17.32 -8.36
CA HIS A 30 5.75 -17.85 -7.06
C HIS A 30 6.20 -16.70 -6.17
N SER A 31 5.69 -16.64 -4.94
CA SER A 31 6.07 -15.64 -3.95
C SER A 31 6.72 -16.31 -2.75
N PHE A 32 7.87 -15.79 -2.32
CA PHE A 32 8.61 -16.22 -1.15
C PHE A 32 8.73 -15.05 -0.19
N GLY A 33 8.19 -15.19 1.01
CA GLY A 33 8.17 -14.12 1.99
C GLY A 33 8.76 -14.51 3.34
N LEU A 34 9.34 -13.52 4.02
CA LEU A 34 9.75 -13.59 5.42
C LEU A 34 9.17 -12.38 6.14
N ARG A 35 8.54 -12.63 7.30
CA ARG A 35 8.03 -11.59 8.19
C ARG A 35 8.58 -11.79 9.58
N LEU A 36 9.07 -10.70 10.18
CA LEU A 36 9.56 -10.62 11.55
C LEU A 36 8.79 -9.53 12.27
N SER A 37 8.19 -9.87 13.40
CA SER A 37 7.45 -8.90 14.20
C SER A 37 7.65 -9.15 15.69
N GLY A 38 7.52 -8.11 16.47
CA GLY A 38 7.64 -8.20 17.91
C GLY A 38 7.31 -6.89 18.62
N ALA A 39 7.35 -6.94 19.96
CA ALA A 39 7.23 -5.76 20.79
C ALA A 39 8.05 -5.94 22.08
N ALA A 40 8.72 -4.87 22.53
CA ALA A 40 9.45 -4.82 23.78
C ALA A 40 9.54 -3.38 24.30
N GLU A 41 9.32 -3.17 25.59
CA GLU A 41 9.55 -1.90 26.30
C GLU A 41 8.89 -0.67 25.64
N GLY A 42 7.65 -0.85 25.12
CA GLY A 42 6.90 0.20 24.42
C GLY A 42 7.24 0.34 22.94
N PHE A 43 8.30 -0.29 22.46
CA PHE A 43 8.63 -0.36 21.03
C PHE A 43 7.98 -1.58 20.39
N ASP A 44 7.36 -1.39 19.25
CA ASP A 44 6.82 -2.47 18.41
C ASP A 44 7.38 -2.37 16.98
N TRP A 45 7.54 -3.52 16.32
CA TRP A 45 8.04 -3.60 14.96
C TRP A 45 7.40 -4.73 14.18
N ASP A 46 7.27 -4.51 12.88
CA ASP A 46 6.84 -5.49 11.90
C ASP A 46 7.61 -5.22 10.59
N VAL A 47 8.34 -6.20 10.11
CA VAL A 47 9.12 -6.10 8.87
C VAL A 47 8.83 -7.31 8.01
N GLU A 48 8.46 -7.08 6.76
CA GLU A 48 8.19 -8.12 5.78
C GLU A 48 9.00 -7.90 4.50
N ALA A 49 9.55 -8.96 3.95
CA ALA A 49 10.18 -8.96 2.63
C ALA A 49 9.60 -10.09 1.79
N VAL A 50 9.25 -9.79 0.54
CA VAL A 50 8.71 -10.77 -0.41
C VAL A 50 9.45 -10.66 -1.74
N GLY A 51 9.92 -11.79 -2.27
CA GLY A 51 10.41 -11.93 -3.63
C GLY A 51 9.41 -12.69 -4.49
N GLN A 52 9.29 -12.31 -5.76
CA GLN A 52 8.41 -12.94 -6.74
C GLN A 52 9.20 -13.35 -7.98
N VAL A 53 8.98 -14.58 -8.43
CA VAL A 53 9.55 -15.14 -9.66
C VAL A 53 8.49 -15.94 -10.41
N GLY A 54 8.66 -16.10 -11.71
CA GLY A 54 7.73 -16.85 -12.55
C GLY A 54 7.67 -16.30 -13.96
N GLU A 55 6.55 -16.50 -14.61
CA GLU A 55 6.32 -16.09 -15.98
C GLU A 55 4.90 -15.54 -16.15
N VAL A 56 4.75 -14.54 -17.00
CA VAL A 56 3.45 -14.07 -17.50
C VAL A 56 3.54 -13.90 -19.02
N ALA A 57 2.74 -14.64 -19.79
CA ALA A 57 2.85 -14.75 -21.24
C ALA A 57 4.29 -15.17 -21.64
N GLN A 58 5.12 -14.25 -22.13
CA GLN A 58 6.51 -14.47 -22.55
C GLN A 58 7.51 -13.63 -21.74
N LEU A 59 7.08 -13.06 -20.59
CA LEU A 59 7.91 -12.23 -19.72
C LEU A 59 8.27 -12.99 -18.45
N ASP A 60 9.54 -12.96 -18.07
CA ASP A 60 10.04 -13.43 -16.78
C ASP A 60 9.60 -12.47 -15.67
N ILE A 61 9.02 -12.98 -14.59
CA ILE A 61 8.68 -12.18 -13.41
C ILE A 61 9.87 -12.13 -12.47
N ARG A 62 10.32 -10.92 -12.11
CA ARG A 62 11.39 -10.66 -11.13
C ARG A 62 11.04 -9.42 -10.31
N ALA A 63 10.22 -9.60 -9.29
CA ALA A 63 9.70 -8.51 -8.49
C ALA A 63 9.94 -8.74 -7.00
N TRP A 64 9.90 -7.68 -6.22
CA TRP A 64 10.12 -7.76 -4.78
C TRP A 64 9.48 -6.59 -4.03
N THR A 65 9.27 -6.78 -2.73
CA THR A 65 8.88 -5.72 -1.81
C THR A 65 9.55 -5.90 -0.45
N VAL A 66 9.77 -4.78 0.22
CA VAL A 66 10.10 -4.72 1.65
C VAL A 66 9.16 -3.72 2.29
N ALA A 67 8.47 -4.14 3.32
CA ALA A 67 7.53 -3.34 4.10
C ALA A 67 7.93 -3.33 5.57
N SER A 68 7.78 -2.18 6.23
CA SER A 68 8.10 -2.05 7.65
C SER A 68 7.11 -1.16 8.38
N ASP A 69 6.79 -1.50 9.62
CA ASP A 69 6.00 -0.69 10.57
C ASP A 69 6.71 -0.71 11.92
N PHE A 70 7.06 0.46 12.40
CA PHE A 70 7.69 0.65 13.70
C PHE A 70 6.84 1.59 14.54
N GLY A 71 6.78 1.35 15.85
CA GLY A 71 6.07 2.21 16.76
C GLY A 71 6.69 2.31 18.12
N PHE A 72 6.44 3.42 18.78
CA PHE A 72 6.82 3.60 20.18
C PHE A 72 5.67 4.21 20.98
N VAL A 73 5.26 3.52 22.04
CA VAL A 73 4.20 3.97 22.96
C VAL A 73 4.83 4.63 24.19
N PHE A 74 4.46 5.87 24.44
CA PHE A 74 4.87 6.62 25.64
C PHE A 74 3.90 6.35 26.80
N GLU A 75 4.05 5.21 27.47
CA GLU A 75 3.14 4.75 28.52
C GLU A 75 2.97 5.72 29.69
N GLN A 76 4.00 6.51 29.99
CA GLN A 76 4.02 7.47 31.09
C GLN A 76 3.46 8.85 30.73
N VAL A 77 3.15 9.09 29.47
CA VAL A 77 2.61 10.36 28.98
C VAL A 77 1.07 10.29 28.96
N PRO A 78 0.35 11.35 29.39
CA PRO A 78 -1.10 11.41 29.24
C PRO A 78 -1.54 11.10 27.80
N LEU A 79 -2.69 10.46 27.64
CA LEU A 79 -3.21 9.98 26.36
C LEU A 79 -2.42 8.79 25.75
N LYS A 80 -1.32 8.33 26.36
CA LYS A 80 -0.46 7.24 25.92
C LYS A 80 -0.15 7.29 24.42
N PRO A 81 0.47 8.38 23.92
CA PRO A 81 0.69 8.54 22.49
C PRO A 81 1.61 7.44 21.97
N ARG A 82 1.24 6.87 20.80
CA ARG A 82 2.11 6.04 19.98
C ARG A 82 2.55 6.83 18.76
N LEU A 83 3.84 7.03 18.62
CA LEU A 83 4.43 7.49 17.36
C LEU A 83 4.69 6.27 16.47
N GLY A 84 4.20 6.31 15.26
CA GLY A 84 4.39 5.27 14.27
C GLY A 84 5.18 5.77 13.07
N PHE A 85 5.99 4.89 12.52
CA PHE A 85 6.75 5.10 11.30
C PHE A 85 6.66 3.83 10.44
N LYS A 86 6.12 3.98 9.24
CA LYS A 86 6.06 2.92 8.25
C LYS A 86 6.88 3.34 7.03
N ALA A 87 7.65 2.43 6.47
CA ALA A 87 8.41 2.66 5.25
C ALA A 87 8.35 1.40 4.37
N ASP A 88 7.84 1.54 3.17
CA ASP A 88 7.65 0.44 2.25
C ASP A 88 8.29 0.76 0.89
N VAL A 89 8.82 -0.28 0.27
CA VAL A 89 9.35 -0.22 -1.10
C VAL A 89 8.82 -1.41 -1.86
N ALA A 90 8.15 -1.18 -2.98
CA ALA A 90 7.73 -2.21 -3.93
C ALA A 90 8.34 -1.95 -5.31
N SER A 91 8.95 -2.96 -5.89
CA SER A 91 9.63 -2.84 -7.19
C SER A 91 8.66 -2.46 -8.31
N GLY A 92 9.20 -1.74 -9.30
CA GLY A 92 8.58 -1.42 -10.59
C GLY A 92 9.42 -1.98 -11.74
N ASP A 93 8.88 -1.92 -12.94
CA ASP A 93 9.54 -2.34 -14.16
C ASP A 93 10.47 -1.22 -14.68
N ARG A 94 11.77 -1.49 -14.68
CA ARG A 94 12.80 -0.51 -15.09
C ARG A 94 12.98 -0.39 -16.59
N HIS A 95 12.73 -1.47 -17.33
CA HIS A 95 13.04 -1.56 -18.75
C HIS A 95 11.93 -2.29 -19.50
N ALA A 96 10.84 -1.58 -19.76
CA ALA A 96 9.73 -2.16 -20.51
C ALA A 96 10.22 -2.74 -21.85
N GLY A 97 9.91 -4.02 -22.12
CA GLY A 97 10.26 -4.72 -23.35
C GLY A 97 11.58 -5.48 -23.32
N ASP A 98 12.28 -5.58 -22.19
CA ASP A 98 13.50 -6.39 -22.03
C ASP A 98 13.24 -7.89 -21.76
N GLY A 99 11.96 -8.29 -21.76
CA GLY A 99 11.54 -9.68 -21.48
C GLY A 99 11.32 -9.94 -19.98
N THR A 100 11.43 -8.93 -19.12
CA THR A 100 11.24 -9.06 -17.67
C THR A 100 10.08 -8.16 -17.20
N LEU A 101 9.24 -8.64 -16.29
CA LEU A 101 8.24 -7.87 -15.56
C LEU A 101 8.76 -7.64 -14.14
N GLY A 102 9.21 -6.41 -13.86
CA GLY A 102 9.77 -6.01 -12.58
C GLY A 102 8.74 -5.50 -11.56
N THR A 103 7.51 -5.25 -11.96
CA THR A 103 6.47 -4.69 -11.09
C THR A 103 5.96 -5.71 -10.08
N PHE A 104 6.07 -5.37 -8.79
CA PHE A 104 5.53 -6.18 -7.70
C PHE A 104 4.01 -6.24 -7.77
N ASN A 105 3.45 -7.43 -7.56
CA ASN A 105 2.02 -7.67 -7.47
C ASN A 105 1.67 -8.32 -6.13
N ALA A 106 0.98 -7.59 -5.26
CA ALA A 106 0.50 -8.13 -4.00
C ALA A 106 -0.65 -9.12 -4.26
N LEU A 107 -0.37 -10.43 -4.22
CA LEU A 107 -1.35 -11.48 -4.55
C LEU A 107 -2.57 -11.50 -3.61
N TYR A 108 -2.37 -11.09 -2.36
CA TYR A 108 -3.43 -11.05 -1.34
C TYR A 108 -3.34 -9.72 -0.58
N PRO A 109 -3.57 -8.59 -1.26
CA PRO A 109 -3.46 -7.30 -0.60
C PRO A 109 -4.56 -7.17 0.46
N ARG A 110 -4.15 -6.79 1.67
CA ARG A 110 -5.12 -6.35 2.67
C ARG A 110 -5.50 -4.91 2.33
N PHE A 111 -6.65 -4.72 1.73
CA PHE A 111 -7.22 -3.39 1.60
C PHE A 111 -8.10 -3.07 2.81
N PRO A 112 -8.06 -1.83 3.32
CA PRO A 112 -7.16 -0.73 2.93
C PRO A 112 -5.73 -0.96 3.46
N TYR A 113 -4.71 -0.65 2.66
CA TYR A 113 -3.30 -0.82 3.07
C TYR A 113 -2.76 0.45 3.74
N PHE A 114 -2.95 1.61 3.12
CA PHE A 114 -2.50 2.90 3.63
C PHE A 114 -3.65 3.72 4.22
N SER A 115 -4.79 3.76 3.54
CA SER A 115 -6.00 4.48 3.96
C SER A 115 -7.25 3.85 3.37
N GLU A 116 -8.40 4.09 3.98
CA GLU A 116 -9.71 3.63 3.49
C GLU A 116 -10.07 4.18 2.09
N ALA A 117 -9.38 5.23 1.64
CA ALA A 117 -9.55 5.77 0.29
C ALA A 117 -8.97 4.88 -0.81
N ILE A 118 -8.07 3.93 -0.48
CA ILE A 118 -7.43 2.96 -1.39
C ILE A 118 -6.80 3.64 -2.63
N LEU A 119 -6.23 4.82 -2.46
CA LEU A 119 -5.63 5.60 -3.54
C LEU A 119 -4.23 5.12 -3.94
N VAL A 120 -3.59 4.32 -3.09
CA VAL A 120 -2.20 3.87 -3.27
C VAL A 120 -2.15 2.35 -3.07
N VAL A 121 -1.45 1.69 -3.97
CA VAL A 121 -1.21 0.24 -3.91
C VAL A 121 0.29 -0.06 -3.85
N PRO A 122 0.72 -1.18 -3.23
CA PRO A 122 2.13 -1.55 -3.12
C PRO A 122 2.66 -2.12 -4.45
N ALA A 123 2.79 -1.28 -5.47
CA ALA A 123 3.35 -1.60 -6.77
C ALA A 123 4.09 -0.38 -7.33
N ASN A 124 5.32 -0.55 -7.77
CA ASN A 124 6.19 0.54 -8.22
C ASN A 124 6.21 1.72 -7.23
N LEU A 125 6.41 1.43 -5.95
CA LEU A 125 6.14 2.33 -4.84
C LEU A 125 7.33 2.48 -3.91
N ILE A 126 7.54 3.69 -3.44
CA ILE A 126 8.25 4.01 -2.20
C ILE A 126 7.30 4.85 -1.37
N ASP A 127 7.05 4.51 -0.12
CA ASP A 127 6.29 5.36 0.77
C ASP A 127 6.94 5.50 2.15
N LEU A 128 6.57 6.57 2.80
CA LEU A 128 6.79 6.80 4.22
C LEU A 128 5.44 7.13 4.84
N ASN A 129 5.14 6.60 6.00
CA ASN A 129 3.95 6.94 6.75
C ASN A 129 4.33 7.28 8.19
N LEU A 130 4.17 8.54 8.56
CA LEU A 130 4.31 9.01 9.92
C LEU A 130 2.93 9.05 10.56
N SER A 131 2.78 8.49 11.74
CA SER A 131 1.49 8.48 12.45
C SER A 131 1.63 8.82 13.92
N LEU A 132 0.60 9.47 14.44
CA LEU A 132 0.39 9.70 15.86
C LEU A 132 -0.96 9.11 16.25
N ARG A 133 -0.94 8.18 17.21
CA ARG A 133 -2.15 7.60 17.78
C ARG A 133 -2.24 7.98 19.26
N VAL A 134 -3.43 8.40 19.70
CA VAL A 134 -3.68 8.78 21.10
C VAL A 134 -4.97 8.15 21.62
N HIS A 135 -5.06 7.98 22.93
CA HIS A 135 -6.22 7.42 23.62
C HIS A 135 -6.80 8.44 24.61
N PRO A 136 -7.70 9.38 24.18
CA PRO A 136 -8.33 10.35 25.09
C PRO A 136 -9.09 9.70 26.24
N ILE A 137 -9.73 8.58 25.96
CA ILE A 137 -10.37 7.68 26.93
C ILE A 137 -10.10 6.23 26.50
N ALA A 138 -10.26 5.28 27.39
CA ALA A 138 -9.95 3.88 27.15
C ALA A 138 -10.71 3.26 25.95
N SER A 139 -11.88 3.81 25.61
CA SER A 139 -12.71 3.32 24.51
C SER A 139 -12.53 4.08 23.20
N LEU A 140 -11.77 5.17 23.17
CA LEU A 140 -11.58 6.02 21.98
C LEU A 140 -10.11 6.10 21.59
N THR A 141 -9.82 5.76 20.36
CA THR A 141 -8.54 5.95 19.70
C THR A 141 -8.69 7.01 18.63
N LEU A 142 -7.80 7.99 18.61
CA LEU A 142 -7.67 8.97 17.53
C LEU A 142 -6.33 8.74 16.83
N GLU A 143 -6.31 8.92 15.51
CA GLU A 143 -5.11 8.76 14.69
C GLU A 143 -4.97 9.93 13.72
N LEU A 144 -3.74 10.44 13.61
CA LEU A 144 -3.29 11.38 12.58
C LEU A 144 -2.14 10.75 11.84
N GLY A 145 -2.21 10.73 10.52
CA GLY A 145 -1.18 10.19 9.63
C GLY A 145 -0.80 11.18 8.53
N TRP A 146 0.45 11.09 8.09
CA TRP A 146 0.93 11.75 6.88
C TRP A 146 1.77 10.78 6.07
N ASN A 147 1.39 10.58 4.80
CA ASN A 147 1.95 9.55 3.93
C ASN A 147 2.36 10.14 2.58
N PRO A 148 3.60 10.63 2.42
CA PRO A 148 4.18 10.94 1.13
C PRO A 148 4.57 9.67 0.37
N VAL A 149 4.38 9.70 -0.95
CA VAL A 149 4.49 8.55 -1.85
C VAL A 149 5.27 8.92 -3.10
N TRP A 150 6.20 8.05 -3.50
CA TRP A 150 6.99 8.17 -4.72
C TRP A 150 6.89 6.89 -5.55
N ARG A 151 7.14 7.00 -6.84
CA ARG A 151 7.41 5.83 -7.69
C ARG A 151 8.80 5.27 -7.39
N TYR A 152 8.91 3.94 -7.37
CA TYR A 152 10.19 3.25 -7.33
C TYR A 152 10.99 3.49 -8.61
N ASP A 153 10.34 3.34 -9.78
CA ASP A 153 10.92 3.61 -11.08
C ASP A 153 10.01 4.47 -11.95
N THR A 154 10.58 5.43 -12.68
CA THR A 154 9.81 6.35 -13.54
C THR A 154 9.49 5.76 -14.91
N SER A 155 10.17 4.70 -15.32
CA SER A 155 9.85 3.96 -16.55
C SER A 155 8.54 3.20 -16.44
N ASP A 156 8.16 2.84 -15.20
CA ASP A 156 6.91 2.15 -14.90
C ASP A 156 5.80 3.13 -14.49
N ALA A 157 4.55 2.68 -14.55
CA ALA A 157 3.38 3.47 -14.21
C ALA A 157 3.21 3.70 -12.69
N VAL A 158 2.39 4.68 -12.35
CA VAL A 158 1.70 4.72 -11.06
C VAL A 158 0.49 3.80 -11.13
N TYR A 159 0.21 3.06 -10.07
CA TYR A 159 -0.85 2.07 -10.03
C TYR A 159 -1.98 2.46 -9.06
N ALA A 160 -3.22 2.27 -9.52
CA ALA A 160 -4.42 2.32 -8.69
C ALA A 160 -4.88 0.89 -8.34
N ALA A 161 -5.76 0.75 -7.35
CA ALA A 161 -6.31 -0.55 -6.97
C ALA A 161 -7.21 -1.14 -8.09
N PRO A 162 -7.16 -2.44 -8.36
CA PRO A 162 -6.36 -3.46 -7.66
C PRO A 162 -4.88 -3.53 -8.11
N LEU A 163 -4.54 -3.13 -9.31
CA LEU A 163 -3.23 -2.99 -9.95
C LEU A 163 -3.38 -2.38 -11.35
N ASP A 164 -4.26 -1.41 -11.47
CA ASP A 164 -4.51 -0.75 -12.75
C ASP A 164 -3.51 0.39 -12.97
N PRO A 165 -2.73 0.39 -14.06
CA PRO A 165 -1.79 1.47 -14.37
C PRO A 165 -2.55 2.75 -14.73
N ILE A 166 -2.17 3.86 -14.13
CA ILE A 166 -2.72 5.18 -14.46
C ILE A 166 -2.10 5.64 -15.78
N ALA A 167 -2.97 5.88 -16.76
CA ALA A 167 -2.57 6.25 -18.12
C ALA A 167 -1.70 7.51 -18.12
N GLY A 168 -0.64 7.50 -18.94
CA GLY A 168 0.27 8.62 -19.13
C GLY A 168 1.33 8.79 -18.03
N THR A 169 1.33 7.98 -16.97
CA THR A 169 2.33 8.13 -15.90
C THR A 169 3.64 7.39 -16.19
N ALA A 170 3.62 6.33 -17.00
CA ALA A 170 4.83 5.60 -17.36
C ALA A 170 5.73 6.46 -18.26
N GLY A 171 7.03 6.52 -17.93
CA GLY A 171 8.03 7.30 -18.67
C GLY A 171 8.07 8.80 -18.29
N GLU A 172 7.12 9.31 -17.51
CA GLU A 172 7.16 10.67 -17.00
C GLU A 172 8.28 10.83 -15.95
N PRO A 173 9.05 11.93 -15.95
CA PRO A 173 10.23 12.07 -15.09
C PRO A 173 9.91 12.27 -13.60
N GLY A 174 8.69 12.66 -13.25
CA GLY A 174 8.28 12.94 -11.88
C GLY A 174 8.26 11.68 -11.00
N ARG A 175 9.11 11.62 -9.96
CA ARG A 175 9.07 10.49 -8.99
C ARG A 175 8.05 10.71 -7.90
N PHE A 176 7.91 11.93 -7.38
CA PHE A 176 6.96 12.24 -6.32
C PHE A 176 5.53 12.12 -6.85
N THR A 177 4.76 11.20 -6.28
CA THR A 177 3.44 10.82 -6.79
C THR A 177 2.33 11.60 -6.10
N ALA A 178 2.31 11.59 -4.77
CA ALA A 178 1.28 12.24 -3.97
C ALA A 178 1.70 12.30 -2.50
N HIS A 179 0.95 13.03 -1.69
CA HIS A 179 0.93 12.83 -0.25
C HIS A 179 -0.51 12.81 0.27
N GLN A 180 -0.74 12.05 1.35
CA GLN A 180 -2.02 11.95 2.00
C GLN A 180 -1.91 12.45 3.44
N THR A 181 -2.90 13.20 3.90
CA THR A 181 -3.15 13.46 5.32
C THR A 181 -4.35 12.63 5.74
N ILE A 182 -4.20 11.85 6.78
CA ILE A 182 -5.17 10.87 7.25
C ILE A 182 -5.57 11.23 8.67
N VAL A 183 -6.86 11.38 8.94
CA VAL A 183 -7.41 11.55 10.27
C VAL A 183 -8.41 10.44 10.51
N GLY A 184 -8.22 9.68 11.57
CA GLY A 184 -9.07 8.53 11.87
C GLY A 184 -9.47 8.44 13.33
N PHE A 185 -10.55 7.71 13.59
CA PHE A 185 -10.94 7.32 14.92
C PHE A 185 -11.52 5.91 14.98
N THR A 186 -11.35 5.29 16.14
CA THR A 186 -12.04 4.05 16.52
C THR A 186 -12.65 4.25 17.89
N TRP A 187 -13.97 4.08 17.99
CA TRP A 187 -14.69 4.22 19.23
C TRP A 187 -15.45 2.93 19.58
N VAL A 188 -14.99 2.27 20.62
CA VAL A 188 -15.65 1.10 21.21
C VAL A 188 -16.79 1.59 22.10
N LEU A 189 -18.00 1.67 21.55
CA LEU A 189 -19.18 2.18 22.26
C LEU A 189 -19.62 1.21 23.38
N ASN A 190 -19.56 -0.10 23.11
CA ASN A 190 -19.78 -1.16 24.07
C ASN A 190 -19.21 -2.50 23.53
N ARG A 191 -19.48 -3.64 24.23
CA ARG A 191 -18.95 -4.96 23.86
C ARG A 191 -19.37 -5.45 22.47
N SER A 192 -20.52 -4.98 22.00
CA SER A 192 -21.10 -5.39 20.72
C SER A 192 -21.03 -4.33 19.63
N LEU A 193 -20.65 -3.07 19.94
CA LEU A 193 -20.79 -1.96 19.02
C LEU A 193 -19.52 -1.13 18.92
N ASN A 194 -18.96 -1.05 17.73
CA ASN A 194 -17.80 -0.23 17.39
C ASN A 194 -18.17 0.77 16.29
N LEU A 195 -17.78 2.02 16.46
CA LEU A 195 -17.84 3.06 15.44
C LEU A 195 -16.42 3.39 15.00
N THR A 196 -16.17 3.36 13.71
CA THR A 196 -14.91 3.79 13.10
C THR A 196 -15.16 4.87 12.07
N GLY A 197 -14.20 5.76 11.87
CA GLY A 197 -14.28 6.75 10.81
C GLY A 197 -12.90 7.17 10.37
N GLN A 198 -12.78 7.56 9.11
CA GLN A 198 -11.55 8.08 8.53
C GLN A 198 -11.87 9.20 7.54
N TYR A 199 -11.07 10.25 7.58
CA TYR A 199 -10.99 11.27 6.55
C TYR A 199 -9.59 11.27 5.95
N VAL A 200 -9.51 11.36 4.62
CA VAL A 200 -8.27 11.39 3.85
C VAL A 200 -8.31 12.59 2.91
N HIS A 201 -7.29 13.43 3.01
CA HIS A 201 -7.02 14.49 2.04
C HIS A 201 -5.76 14.13 1.28
N ALA A 202 -5.88 13.80 -0.01
CA ALA A 202 -4.78 13.41 -0.88
C ALA A 202 -4.49 14.51 -1.90
N VAL A 203 -3.23 14.91 -2.00
CA VAL A 203 -2.77 15.93 -2.94
C VAL A 203 -1.80 15.30 -3.92
N PRO A 204 -2.10 15.31 -5.24
CA PRO A 204 -1.21 14.79 -6.26
C PRO A 204 0.05 15.65 -6.38
N ALA A 205 1.18 15.01 -6.61
CA ALA A 205 2.43 15.65 -6.98
C ALA A 205 2.67 15.51 -8.49
N ASN A 206 3.86 15.85 -8.97
CA ASN A 206 4.15 15.98 -10.41
C ASN A 206 3.76 14.72 -11.20
N ALA A 207 4.09 13.54 -10.69
CA ALA A 207 3.79 12.27 -11.37
C ALA A 207 2.30 12.05 -11.74
N LEU A 208 1.39 12.58 -10.93
CA LEU A 208 -0.06 12.50 -11.19
C LEU A 208 -0.63 13.81 -11.75
N ARG A 209 -0.16 14.97 -11.26
CA ARG A 209 -0.67 16.28 -11.69
C ARG A 209 -0.43 16.52 -13.17
N ASP A 210 0.73 16.11 -13.69
CA ASP A 210 1.12 16.33 -15.10
C ASP A 210 0.26 15.49 -16.06
N VAL A 211 -0.44 14.47 -15.57
CA VAL A 211 -1.42 13.67 -16.32
C VAL A 211 -2.88 13.99 -15.97
N GLY A 212 -3.12 15.14 -15.29
CA GLY A 212 -4.47 15.63 -14.99
C GLY A 212 -5.06 15.15 -13.67
N GLY A 213 -4.23 14.64 -12.74
CA GLY A 213 -4.67 14.27 -11.41
C GLY A 213 -5.00 15.48 -10.53
N ASP A 214 -6.11 15.43 -9.81
CA ASP A 214 -6.59 16.44 -8.88
C ASP A 214 -6.55 15.96 -7.42
N ALA A 215 -6.67 16.90 -6.48
CA ALA A 215 -6.79 16.58 -5.07
C ALA A 215 -8.10 15.82 -4.78
N VAL A 216 -8.04 14.89 -3.83
CA VAL A 216 -9.16 14.05 -3.44
C VAL A 216 -9.42 14.20 -1.96
N ASP A 217 -10.67 14.46 -1.63
CA ASP A 217 -11.21 14.38 -0.26
C ASP A 217 -12.10 13.16 -0.13
N PHE A 218 -11.78 12.29 0.82
CA PHE A 218 -12.52 11.07 1.05
C PHE A 218 -12.88 10.96 2.53
N GLY A 219 -14.15 10.62 2.82
CA GLY A 219 -14.61 10.38 4.17
C GLY A 219 -15.45 9.11 4.26
N THR A 220 -15.20 8.32 5.31
CA THR A 220 -15.96 7.11 5.60
C THR A 220 -16.28 7.01 7.09
N ALA A 221 -17.42 6.38 7.39
CA ALA A 221 -17.80 5.98 8.75
C ALA A 221 -18.45 4.59 8.69
N SER A 222 -18.11 3.74 9.64
CA SER A 222 -18.62 2.38 9.73
C SER A 222 -19.07 2.06 11.16
N LEU A 223 -20.26 1.49 11.29
CA LEU A 223 -20.79 0.98 12.54
C LEU A 223 -20.81 -0.55 12.48
N THR A 224 -20.00 -1.18 13.32
CA THR A 224 -19.89 -2.64 13.38
C THR A 224 -20.61 -3.19 14.60
N PHE A 225 -21.58 -4.08 14.39
CA PHE A 225 -22.26 -4.81 15.43
C PHE A 225 -21.76 -6.27 15.50
N LYS A 226 -21.38 -6.71 16.70
CA LYS A 226 -20.98 -8.09 17.00
C LYS A 226 -22.02 -8.71 17.95
N TYR A 227 -22.57 -9.82 17.57
CA TYR A 227 -23.55 -10.60 18.37
C TYR A 227 -22.90 -11.87 18.95
#